data_c880c8f84fbf303f0d6f406ecdfc95f2
#
_entry.id   c880c8f84fbf303f0d6f406ecdfc95f2
#
_cell.length_a   1.000
_cell.length_b   1.000
_cell.length_c   1.000
_cell.angle_alpha   90.00
_cell.angle_beta   90.00
_cell.angle_gamma   90.00
#
_symmetry.space_group_name_H-M   'P 1'
#
loop_
_entity.id
_entity.type
_entity.pdbx_description
1 polymer ?
#
loop_
_entity_poly.entity_id
_entity_poly.type
_entity_poly.pdbx_seq_one_letter_code
_entity_poly.pdbx_strand_id
1 'polypeptide(L)'
;AFRVGDRVWGSNQGLLGRQGTFSEKIAIDAKWAYLMPDKVSFETAAAVALVGMTAHLGLFAEAQLRPGQSLFVPGGSGGVGSMVIQMAKIVGARVVTTAGNTDKASRCRALGADAVICYREESIEHGLKAFAPEGVDVWWETLREPDMDLAVASLAPRGCMILMAGREARPAFPVGPFY
;
A
#
# COMPACT_ATOMS: atom_id res chain seq x y z
N ALA A 1 -1.39 28.71 -10.34
CA ALA A 1 -2.61 28.89 -11.15
C ALA A 1 -2.49 28.02 -12.39
N PHE A 2 -3.55 27.27 -12.74
CA PHE A 2 -3.61 26.44 -13.96
C PHE A 2 -3.97 27.28 -15.18
N ARG A 3 -3.57 26.81 -16.34
CA ARG A 3 -3.89 27.40 -17.65
C ARG A 3 -4.67 26.41 -18.48
N VAL A 4 -5.45 26.90 -19.44
CA VAL A 4 -6.11 26.03 -20.43
C VAL A 4 -5.05 25.29 -21.23
N GLY A 5 -5.20 23.96 -21.31
CA GLY A 5 -4.22 23.07 -21.92
C GLY A 5 -3.26 22.38 -20.96
N ASP A 6 -3.21 22.81 -19.68
CA ASP A 6 -2.40 22.10 -18.68
C ASP A 6 -2.92 20.69 -18.48
N ARG A 7 -1.98 19.73 -18.43
CA ARG A 7 -2.26 18.35 -18.09
C ARG A 7 -2.32 18.24 -16.57
N VAL A 8 -3.45 17.78 -16.05
CA VAL A 8 -3.68 17.69 -14.61
C VAL A 8 -4.16 16.31 -14.20
N TRP A 9 -3.89 15.94 -12.96
CA TRP A 9 -4.38 14.74 -12.33
C TRP A 9 -4.80 15.04 -10.89
N GLY A 10 -5.50 14.10 -10.25
CA GLY A 10 -5.93 14.21 -8.87
C GLY A 10 -6.61 12.93 -8.43
N SER A 11 -7.05 12.88 -7.19
CA SER A 11 -7.79 11.75 -6.66
C SER A 11 -8.90 12.17 -5.71
N ASN A 12 -9.63 11.18 -5.14
CA ASN A 12 -10.69 11.39 -4.15
C ASN A 12 -11.88 12.24 -4.63
N GLN A 13 -12.12 12.33 -5.93
CA GLN A 13 -13.36 12.88 -6.46
C GLN A 13 -14.49 11.86 -6.28
N GLY A 14 -15.74 12.32 -6.15
CA GLY A 14 -16.88 11.47 -5.82
C GLY A 14 -17.01 11.13 -4.34
N LEU A 15 -16.14 11.65 -3.48
CA LEU A 15 -16.15 11.45 -2.04
C LEU A 15 -16.58 12.73 -1.30
N LEU A 16 -17.34 12.57 -0.21
CA LEU A 16 -17.78 13.70 0.65
C LEU A 16 -18.54 14.78 -0.12
N GLY A 17 -19.44 14.38 -0.99
CA GLY A 17 -20.28 15.29 -1.78
C GLY A 17 -19.59 15.94 -2.98
N ARG A 18 -18.33 15.61 -3.27
CA ARG A 18 -17.67 16.08 -4.48
C ARG A 18 -18.17 15.33 -5.72
N GLN A 19 -18.15 16.01 -6.85
CA GLN A 19 -18.46 15.39 -8.14
C GLN A 19 -17.51 14.25 -8.44
N GLY A 20 -18.04 13.14 -8.97
CA GLY A 20 -17.23 12.02 -9.49
C GLY A 20 -16.60 12.37 -10.85
N THR A 21 -15.75 11.48 -11.34
CA THR A 21 -14.99 11.68 -12.58
C THR A 21 -15.46 10.81 -13.75
N PHE A 22 -16.58 10.08 -13.59
CA PHE A 22 -17.17 9.26 -14.67
C PHE A 22 -17.97 10.14 -15.64
N SER A 23 -17.25 11.02 -16.34
CA SER A 23 -17.82 11.98 -17.30
C SER A 23 -16.70 12.55 -18.20
N GLU A 24 -17.09 13.10 -19.34
CA GLU A 24 -16.14 13.75 -20.27
C GLU A 24 -15.56 15.05 -19.71
N LYS A 25 -16.29 15.73 -18.83
CA LYS A 25 -15.90 16.99 -18.19
C LYS A 25 -16.30 16.98 -16.73
N ILE A 26 -15.42 17.54 -15.89
CA ILE A 26 -15.69 17.69 -14.46
C ILE A 26 -15.40 19.13 -14.02
N ALA A 27 -16.11 19.58 -12.99
CA ALA A 27 -15.81 20.80 -12.28
C ALA A 27 -15.27 20.45 -10.89
N ILE A 28 -14.03 20.82 -10.61
CA ILE A 28 -13.38 20.56 -9.31
C ILE A 28 -12.71 21.82 -8.79
N ASP A 29 -12.56 21.91 -7.47
CA ASP A 29 -11.76 22.93 -6.85
C ASP A 29 -10.27 22.74 -7.25
N ALA A 30 -9.60 23.81 -7.64
CA ALA A 30 -8.19 23.78 -8.07
C ALA A 30 -7.24 23.18 -7.03
N LYS A 31 -7.57 23.22 -5.75
CA LYS A 31 -6.77 22.58 -4.69
C LYS A 31 -6.67 21.04 -4.78
N TRP A 32 -7.58 20.41 -5.55
CA TRP A 32 -7.58 18.95 -5.78
C TRP A 32 -6.95 18.55 -7.10
N ALA A 33 -6.47 19.51 -7.89
CA ALA A 33 -5.78 19.26 -9.14
C ALA A 33 -4.28 19.53 -8.98
N TYR A 34 -3.47 18.72 -9.62
CA TYR A 34 -2.02 18.81 -9.63
C TYR A 34 -1.51 18.73 -11.07
N LEU A 35 -0.45 19.43 -11.39
CA LEU A 35 0.17 19.29 -12.72
C LEU A 35 0.70 17.87 -12.89
N MET A 36 0.39 17.28 -14.02
CA MET A 36 0.86 15.95 -14.37
C MET A 36 2.19 16.05 -15.13
N PRO A 37 3.20 15.22 -14.81
CA PRO A 37 4.45 15.22 -15.57
C PRO A 37 4.22 14.90 -17.05
N ASP A 38 4.92 15.60 -17.94
CA ASP A 38 4.73 15.47 -19.39
C ASP A 38 4.95 14.05 -19.94
N LYS A 39 5.87 13.30 -19.31
CA LYS A 39 6.22 11.94 -19.72
C LYS A 39 5.24 10.86 -19.26
N VAL A 40 4.27 11.22 -18.42
CA VAL A 40 3.28 10.27 -17.88
C VAL A 40 2.02 10.30 -18.73
N SER A 41 1.53 9.15 -19.20
CA SER A 41 0.26 9.08 -19.92
C SER A 41 -0.94 9.29 -18.98
N PHE A 42 -2.09 9.69 -19.52
CA PHE A 42 -3.31 9.87 -18.72
C PHE A 42 -3.76 8.55 -18.10
N GLU A 43 -3.62 7.43 -18.81
CA GLU A 43 -3.96 6.10 -18.31
C GLU A 43 -3.09 5.71 -17.14
N THR A 44 -1.78 5.94 -17.24
CA THR A 44 -0.83 5.68 -16.14
C THR A 44 -1.14 6.57 -14.93
N ALA A 45 -1.36 7.86 -15.16
CA ALA A 45 -1.70 8.79 -14.08
C ALA A 45 -3.00 8.38 -13.38
N ALA A 46 -4.04 8.02 -14.14
CA ALA A 46 -5.32 7.55 -13.60
C ALA A 46 -5.15 6.25 -12.79
N ALA A 47 -4.36 5.31 -13.29
CA ALA A 47 -4.10 4.03 -12.62
C ALA A 47 -3.40 4.20 -11.26
N VAL A 48 -2.51 5.18 -11.12
CA VAL A 48 -1.71 5.36 -9.90
C VAL A 48 -2.22 6.46 -8.97
N ALA A 49 -3.10 7.34 -9.43
CA ALA A 49 -3.50 8.54 -8.68
C ALA A 49 -4.00 8.26 -7.26
N LEU A 50 -4.84 7.24 -7.06
CA LEU A 50 -5.33 6.88 -5.72
C LEU A 50 -4.35 5.96 -5.00
N VAL A 51 -4.02 4.83 -5.62
CA VAL A 51 -3.24 3.77 -4.97
C VAL A 51 -1.79 4.18 -4.72
N GLY A 52 -1.21 4.96 -5.62
CA GLY A 52 0.14 5.50 -5.46
C GLY A 52 0.21 6.55 -4.36
N MET A 53 -0.78 7.45 -4.28
CA MET A 53 -0.85 8.44 -3.19
C MET A 53 -1.01 7.75 -1.83
N THR A 54 -1.87 6.73 -1.76
CA THR A 54 -2.06 5.94 -0.55
C THR A 54 -0.76 5.29 -0.09
N ALA A 55 -0.06 4.61 -1.01
CA ALA A 55 1.23 3.99 -0.72
C ALA A 55 2.26 5.04 -0.27
N HIS A 56 2.35 6.17 -0.96
CA HIS A 56 3.28 7.24 -0.64
C HIS A 56 3.05 7.81 0.76
N LEU A 57 1.81 8.16 1.09
CA LEU A 57 1.48 8.70 2.41
C LEU A 57 1.83 7.72 3.53
N GLY A 58 1.40 6.47 3.43
CA GLY A 58 1.66 5.49 4.48
C GLY A 58 3.14 5.16 4.62
N LEU A 59 3.89 5.01 3.52
CA LEU A 59 5.31 4.67 3.59
C LEU A 59 6.18 5.83 4.08
N PHE A 60 5.94 7.04 3.60
CA PHE A 60 6.86 8.16 3.79
C PHE A 60 6.40 9.20 4.81
N ALA A 61 5.11 9.52 4.85
CA ALA A 61 4.61 10.46 5.84
C ALA A 61 4.40 9.80 7.21
N GLU A 62 3.82 8.59 7.23
CA GLU A 62 3.43 7.93 8.48
C GLU A 62 4.52 6.96 8.98
N ALA A 63 4.86 5.92 8.20
CA ALA A 63 5.86 4.94 8.61
C ALA A 63 7.29 5.46 8.54
N GLN A 64 7.56 6.51 7.78
CA GLN A 64 8.91 7.06 7.55
C GLN A 64 9.92 5.96 7.17
N LEU A 65 9.52 5.07 6.26
CA LEU A 65 10.29 3.90 5.85
C LEU A 65 11.70 4.27 5.41
N ARG A 66 12.69 3.52 5.93
CA ARG A 66 14.12 3.76 5.70
C ARG A 66 14.78 2.60 4.96
N PRO A 67 15.91 2.84 4.29
CA PRO A 67 16.72 1.77 3.70
C PRO A 67 17.06 0.69 4.73
N GLY A 68 17.01 -0.58 4.29
CA GLY A 68 17.32 -1.74 5.12
C GLY A 68 16.19 -2.23 6.02
N GLN A 69 15.17 -1.42 6.29
CA GLN A 69 14.02 -1.87 7.06
C GLN A 69 13.21 -2.95 6.31
N SER A 70 12.54 -3.79 7.07
CA SER A 70 11.67 -4.85 6.59
C SER A 70 10.21 -4.40 6.59
N LEU A 71 9.50 -4.73 5.51
CA LEU A 71 8.09 -4.39 5.32
C LEU A 71 7.29 -5.62 4.90
N PHE A 72 6.17 -5.83 5.56
CA PHE A 72 5.15 -6.78 5.12
C PHE A 72 3.93 -6.05 4.55
N VAL A 73 3.43 -6.52 3.40
CA VAL A 73 2.17 -6.05 2.81
C VAL A 73 1.38 -7.22 2.26
N PRO A 74 0.19 -7.56 2.80
CA PRO A 74 -0.64 -8.61 2.25
C PRO A 74 -1.20 -8.19 0.88
N GLY A 75 -1.35 -9.16 -0.03
CA GLY A 75 -1.94 -8.93 -1.33
C GLY A 75 -1.13 -8.03 -2.26
N GLY A 76 0.17 -8.23 -2.35
CA GLY A 76 1.11 -7.40 -3.11
C GLY A 76 0.81 -7.24 -4.60
N SER A 77 0.03 -8.13 -5.21
CA SER A 77 -0.43 -8.00 -6.60
C SER A 77 -1.66 -7.08 -6.77
N GLY A 78 -2.24 -6.58 -5.68
CA GLY A 78 -3.36 -5.64 -5.68
C GLY A 78 -2.92 -4.20 -5.98
N GLY A 79 -3.88 -3.30 -6.15
CA GLY A 79 -3.61 -1.90 -6.51
C GLY A 79 -2.64 -1.20 -5.55
N VAL A 80 -2.96 -1.14 -4.26
CA VAL A 80 -2.10 -0.51 -3.25
C VAL A 80 -0.84 -1.34 -3.01
N GLY A 81 -0.98 -2.67 -2.83
CA GLY A 81 0.17 -3.54 -2.55
C GLY A 81 1.26 -3.45 -3.61
N SER A 82 0.89 -3.36 -4.89
CA SER A 82 1.86 -3.21 -5.99
C SER A 82 2.64 -1.89 -5.93
N MET A 83 2.00 -0.81 -5.51
CA MET A 83 2.67 0.48 -5.31
C MET A 83 3.55 0.46 -4.07
N VAL A 84 3.09 -0.15 -2.98
CA VAL A 84 3.86 -0.32 -1.74
C VAL A 84 5.16 -1.08 -2.01
N ILE A 85 5.09 -2.23 -2.71
CA ILE A 85 6.29 -3.00 -3.07
C ILE A 85 7.29 -2.12 -3.83
N GLN A 86 6.86 -1.52 -4.94
CA GLN A 86 7.75 -0.74 -5.80
C GLN A 86 8.38 0.45 -5.06
N MET A 87 7.59 1.23 -4.33
CA MET A 87 8.08 2.38 -3.58
C MET A 87 9.03 1.97 -2.45
N ALA A 88 8.73 0.90 -1.72
CA ALA A 88 9.61 0.38 -0.69
C ALA A 88 10.95 -0.11 -1.27
N LYS A 89 10.93 -0.75 -2.44
CA LYS A 89 12.17 -1.17 -3.13
C LYS A 89 13.01 0.00 -3.62
N ILE A 90 12.40 1.09 -4.09
CA ILE A 90 13.12 2.32 -4.47
C ILE A 90 13.89 2.89 -3.28
N VAL A 91 13.32 2.81 -2.08
CA VAL A 91 13.98 3.25 -0.83
C VAL A 91 15.09 2.30 -0.39
N GLY A 92 15.10 1.07 -0.87
CA GLY A 92 16.05 0.03 -0.42
C GLY A 92 15.57 -0.77 0.79
N ALA A 93 14.26 -0.82 1.02
CA ALA A 93 13.68 -1.69 2.04
C ALA A 93 13.62 -3.15 1.57
N ARG A 94 13.52 -4.07 2.52
CA ARG A 94 13.25 -5.50 2.29
C ARG A 94 11.75 -5.72 2.34
N VAL A 95 11.19 -6.36 1.33
CA VAL A 95 9.73 -6.50 1.20
C VAL A 95 9.30 -7.96 1.14
N VAL A 96 8.41 -8.36 2.03
CA VAL A 96 7.68 -9.62 1.97
C VAL A 96 6.19 -9.35 1.75
N THR A 97 5.54 -10.19 0.94
CA THR A 97 4.13 -10.04 0.59
C THR A 97 3.44 -11.39 0.51
N THR A 98 2.11 -11.38 0.39
CA THR A 98 1.32 -12.60 0.17
C THR A 98 0.73 -12.66 -1.23
N ALA A 99 0.55 -13.86 -1.75
CA ALA A 99 -0.15 -14.14 -3.00
C ALA A 99 -1.03 -15.38 -2.88
N GLY A 100 -2.15 -15.41 -3.61
CA GLY A 100 -3.08 -16.54 -3.58
C GLY A 100 -2.85 -17.59 -4.67
N ASN A 101 -1.89 -17.37 -5.58
CA ASN A 101 -1.48 -18.33 -6.61
C ASN A 101 -0.13 -17.94 -7.22
N THR A 102 0.42 -18.84 -8.02
CA THR A 102 1.74 -18.71 -8.66
C THR A 102 1.86 -17.50 -9.58
N ASP A 103 0.81 -17.17 -10.37
CA ASP A 103 0.84 -16.01 -11.26
C ASP A 103 0.94 -14.70 -10.50
N LYS A 104 0.16 -14.56 -9.43
CA LYS A 104 0.23 -13.40 -8.54
C LYS A 104 1.57 -13.32 -7.82
N ALA A 105 2.12 -14.46 -7.40
CA ALA A 105 3.44 -14.53 -6.78
C ALA A 105 4.54 -14.06 -7.76
N SER A 106 4.48 -14.53 -9.01
CA SER A 106 5.41 -14.11 -10.05
C SER A 106 5.35 -12.59 -10.31
N ARG A 107 4.14 -12.02 -10.34
CA ARG A 107 3.96 -10.56 -10.46
C ARG A 107 4.58 -9.81 -9.28
N CYS A 108 4.37 -10.28 -8.05
CA CYS A 108 4.97 -9.64 -6.87
C CYS A 108 6.50 -9.66 -6.92
N ARG A 109 7.11 -10.78 -7.34
CA ARG A 109 8.56 -10.88 -7.54
C ARG A 109 9.05 -9.93 -8.64
N ALA A 110 8.33 -9.83 -9.75
CA ALA A 110 8.66 -8.90 -10.84
C ALA A 110 8.57 -7.42 -10.40
N LEU A 111 7.73 -7.09 -9.42
CA LEU A 111 7.64 -5.77 -8.80
C LEU A 111 8.76 -5.50 -7.79
N GLY A 112 9.56 -6.52 -7.46
CA GLY A 112 10.72 -6.40 -6.58
C GLY A 112 10.52 -6.97 -5.16
N ALA A 113 9.43 -7.68 -4.86
CA ALA A 113 9.28 -8.32 -3.56
C ALA A 113 10.39 -9.35 -3.32
N ASP A 114 11.08 -9.26 -2.18
CA ASP A 114 12.19 -10.14 -1.80
C ASP A 114 11.68 -11.54 -1.40
N ALA A 115 10.49 -11.61 -0.81
CA ALA A 115 9.80 -12.84 -0.50
C ALA A 115 8.29 -12.76 -0.81
N VAL A 116 7.73 -13.89 -1.23
CA VAL A 116 6.28 -13.98 -1.49
C VAL A 116 5.76 -15.25 -0.85
N ILE A 117 4.84 -15.11 0.08
CA ILE A 117 4.19 -16.19 0.82
C ILE A 117 2.93 -16.59 0.07
N CYS A 118 2.86 -17.82 -0.40
CA CYS A 118 1.67 -18.38 -1.02
C CYS A 118 0.70 -18.89 0.05
N TYR A 119 -0.16 -18.03 0.57
CA TYR A 119 -1.00 -18.29 1.75
C TYR A 119 -2.00 -19.45 1.61
N ARG A 120 -2.11 -20.05 0.43
CA ARG A 120 -2.88 -21.28 0.19
C ARG A 120 -2.05 -22.55 0.37
N GLU A 121 -0.74 -22.43 0.41
CA GLU A 121 0.21 -23.53 0.42
C GLU A 121 1.07 -23.54 1.69
N GLU A 122 1.26 -22.35 2.31
CA GLU A 122 2.10 -22.19 3.49
C GLU A 122 1.49 -21.22 4.51
N SER A 123 1.92 -21.32 5.75
CA SER A 123 1.54 -20.39 6.83
C SER A 123 2.17 -19.02 6.62
N ILE A 124 1.36 -17.95 6.72
CA ILE A 124 1.85 -16.58 6.67
C ILE A 124 2.82 -16.33 7.83
N GLU A 125 2.49 -16.77 9.03
CA GLU A 125 3.34 -16.66 10.22
C GLU A 125 4.71 -17.30 10.00
N HIS A 126 4.74 -18.53 9.46
CA HIS A 126 5.99 -19.22 9.19
C HIS A 126 6.85 -18.48 8.16
N GLY A 127 6.23 -18.02 7.06
CA GLY A 127 6.93 -17.25 6.03
C GLY A 127 7.47 -15.92 6.55
N LEU A 128 6.70 -15.22 7.40
CA LEU A 128 7.15 -13.99 8.06
C LEU A 128 8.33 -14.25 9.00
N LYS A 129 8.26 -15.30 9.84
CA LYS A 129 9.34 -15.66 10.76
C LYS A 129 10.62 -16.04 10.03
N ALA A 130 10.50 -16.71 8.88
CA ALA A 130 11.67 -17.02 8.03
C ALA A 130 12.29 -15.77 7.40
N PHE A 131 11.47 -14.78 7.01
CA PHE A 131 11.92 -13.54 6.38
C PHE A 131 12.51 -12.53 7.38
N ALA A 132 11.83 -12.35 8.51
CA ALA A 132 12.18 -11.40 9.57
C ALA A 132 12.01 -12.07 10.94
N PRO A 133 13.05 -12.81 11.42
CA PRO A 133 12.98 -13.56 12.69
C PRO A 133 12.63 -12.72 13.92
N GLU A 134 13.05 -11.45 13.92
CA GLU A 134 12.79 -10.48 15.00
C GLU A 134 11.53 -9.64 14.77
N GLY A 135 10.75 -9.97 13.73
CA GLY A 135 9.59 -9.21 13.27
C GLY A 135 9.90 -8.22 12.16
N VAL A 136 8.84 -7.66 11.57
CA VAL A 136 8.95 -6.64 10.51
C VAL A 136 8.89 -5.23 11.09
N ASP A 137 9.68 -4.32 10.53
CA ASP A 137 9.67 -2.91 10.96
C ASP A 137 8.37 -2.20 10.59
N VAL A 138 7.78 -2.57 9.45
CA VAL A 138 6.52 -2.01 8.99
C VAL A 138 5.55 -3.12 8.59
N TRP A 139 4.38 -3.13 9.21
CA TRP A 139 3.22 -3.93 8.82
C TRP A 139 2.23 -3.06 8.07
N TRP A 140 1.96 -3.38 6.82
CA TRP A 140 0.95 -2.69 6.03
C TRP A 140 -0.29 -3.54 5.88
N GLU A 141 -1.39 -3.14 6.50
CA GLU A 141 -2.63 -3.91 6.48
C GLU A 141 -3.61 -3.40 5.43
N THR A 142 -4.06 -4.29 4.55
CA THR A 142 -5.01 -3.97 3.47
C THR A 142 -6.30 -4.78 3.54
N LEU A 143 -6.39 -5.76 4.43
CA LEU A 143 -7.54 -6.65 4.53
C LEU A 143 -8.71 -5.97 5.24
N ARG A 144 -9.93 -6.32 4.85
CA ARG A 144 -11.14 -5.84 5.54
C ARG A 144 -11.29 -6.45 6.93
N GLU A 145 -10.85 -7.69 7.08
CA GLU A 145 -10.86 -8.46 8.32
C GLU A 145 -9.40 -8.83 8.62
N PRO A 146 -8.65 -7.90 9.21
CA PRO A 146 -7.24 -8.13 9.52
C PRO A 146 -7.09 -9.08 10.72
N ASP A 147 -6.09 -9.94 10.64
CA ASP A 147 -5.62 -10.72 11.78
C ASP A 147 -4.68 -9.86 12.64
N MET A 148 -5.24 -9.20 13.65
CA MET A 148 -4.49 -8.30 14.51
C MET A 148 -3.56 -9.04 15.46
N ASP A 149 -3.87 -10.27 15.85
CA ASP A 149 -2.98 -11.09 16.69
C ASP A 149 -1.71 -11.45 15.91
N LEU A 150 -1.87 -11.94 14.68
CA LEU A 150 -0.73 -12.19 13.79
C LEU A 150 0.06 -10.92 13.51
N ALA A 151 -0.62 -9.81 13.24
CA ALA A 151 0.03 -8.55 12.94
C ALA A 151 0.92 -8.06 14.10
N VAL A 152 0.39 -8.07 15.33
CA VAL A 152 1.12 -7.66 16.52
C VAL A 152 2.26 -8.63 16.83
N ALA A 153 2.01 -9.95 16.75
CA ALA A 153 3.04 -10.97 16.99
C ALA A 153 4.20 -10.94 15.97
N SER A 154 3.96 -10.38 14.78
CA SER A 154 4.94 -10.29 13.70
C SER A 154 5.64 -8.95 13.60
N LEU A 155 5.28 -7.95 14.39
CA LEU A 155 5.99 -6.66 14.44
C LEU A 155 7.31 -6.79 15.22
N ALA A 156 8.34 -6.13 14.70
CA ALA A 156 9.56 -5.90 15.44
C ALA A 156 9.31 -4.94 16.62
N PRO A 157 10.14 -4.97 17.68
CA PRO A 157 10.07 -3.96 18.73
C PRO A 157 10.14 -2.55 18.14
N ARG A 158 9.16 -1.69 18.47
CA ARG A 158 8.99 -0.34 17.93
C ARG A 158 8.61 -0.32 16.43
N GLY A 159 8.14 -1.44 15.88
CA GLY A 159 7.59 -1.51 14.53
C GLY A 159 6.35 -0.64 14.36
N CYS A 160 6.07 -0.24 13.13
CA CYS A 160 4.93 0.59 12.77
C CYS A 160 3.88 -0.21 12.02
N MET A 161 2.60 0.00 12.33
CA MET A 161 1.48 -0.60 11.61
C MET A 161 0.70 0.46 10.86
N ILE A 162 0.55 0.29 9.53
CA ILE A 162 -0.31 1.10 8.67
C ILE A 162 -1.61 0.35 8.43
N LEU A 163 -2.71 0.86 8.94
CA LEU A 163 -4.03 0.24 8.79
C LEU A 163 -4.85 0.96 7.72
N MET A 164 -5.33 0.20 6.75
CA MET A 164 -6.18 0.68 5.66
C MET A 164 -7.48 -0.12 5.55
N ALA A 165 -7.99 -0.60 6.68
CA ALA A 165 -9.25 -1.33 6.74
C ALA A 165 -10.43 -0.49 6.24
N GLY A 166 -11.51 -1.14 5.78
CA GLY A 166 -12.73 -0.48 5.38
C GLY A 166 -13.34 0.38 6.50
N ARG A 167 -14.09 1.42 6.14
CA ARG A 167 -14.70 2.39 7.09
C ARG A 167 -15.49 1.77 8.25
N GLU A 168 -16.09 0.61 8.00
CA GLU A 168 -16.95 -0.09 8.97
C GLU A 168 -16.22 -1.21 9.70
N ALA A 169 -14.96 -1.48 9.37
CA ALA A 169 -14.17 -2.51 10.04
C ALA A 169 -14.02 -2.20 11.53
N ARG A 170 -14.19 -3.21 12.36
CA ARG A 170 -14.06 -3.15 13.83
C ARG A 170 -13.22 -4.34 14.33
N PRO A 171 -11.95 -4.47 13.88
CA PRO A 171 -11.12 -5.57 14.33
C PRO A 171 -10.88 -5.49 15.84
N ALA A 172 -10.87 -6.64 16.52
CA ALA A 172 -10.33 -6.71 17.86
C ALA A 172 -8.83 -6.44 17.83
N PHE A 173 -8.31 -5.69 18.79
CA PHE A 173 -6.89 -5.34 18.84
C PHE A 173 -6.27 -5.85 20.15
N PRO A 174 -5.20 -6.67 20.09
CA PRO A 174 -4.54 -7.25 21.25
C PRO A 174 -3.63 -6.21 21.94
N VAL A 175 -4.22 -5.33 22.75
CA VAL A 175 -3.49 -4.21 23.40
C VAL A 175 -2.35 -4.70 24.28
N GLY A 176 -2.57 -5.76 25.07
CA GLY A 176 -1.54 -6.28 25.99
C GLY A 176 -0.27 -6.72 25.27
N PRO A 177 -0.33 -7.61 24.25
CA PRO A 177 0.83 -8.02 23.48
C PRO A 177 1.49 -6.88 22.69
N PHE A 178 0.72 -5.84 22.34
CA PHE A 178 1.26 -4.69 21.60
C PHE A 178 2.08 -3.73 22.48
N TYR A 179 1.75 -3.68 23.79
CA TYR A 179 2.45 -2.84 24.78
C TYR A 179 3.80 -3.45 25.18
#